data_0fb9da71509b8cfa0c5fea3b30310191
#
_entry.id   0fb9da71509b8cfa0c5fea3b30310191
#
_cell.length_a   1.000
_cell.length_b   1.000
_cell.length_c   1.000
_cell.angle_alpha   90.00
_cell.angle_beta   90.00
_cell.angle_gamma   90.00
#
_symmetry.space_group_name_H-M   'P 1'
#
loop_
_entity.id
_entity.type
_entity.pdbx_description
1 polymer ?
#
loop_
_entity_poly.entity_id
_entity_poly.type
_entity_poly.pdbx_seq_one_letter_code
_entity_poly.pdbx_strand_id
1 'polypeptide(L)'
;PTSIYLTAILAPELLGPIAVAAYSYMALVPVIQPPIMRMLTTEKERKIKMRQLRPVSKTEKILFPLIITVIIALLLPSAAPLVGCLMLGNLMKECGVVDRLSKTVQNELMNIVVIFLGLTVGATATAEAFLNPRTLFILVLGVIAFAMGTAGGVLLAKVMNFFSKGDNKINPLIG
;
A
#
# COMPACT_ATOMS: atom_id res chain seq x y z
N PRO A 1 5.19 0.56 -5.06
CA PRO A 1 4.91 1.25 -6.33
C PRO A 1 4.96 2.78 -6.20
N THR A 2 4.30 3.38 -5.19
CA THR A 2 4.22 4.83 -5.03
C THR A 2 5.59 5.48 -4.82
N SER A 3 6.46 4.91 -3.98
CA SER A 3 7.82 5.42 -3.74
C SER A 3 8.67 5.38 -5.01
N ILE A 4 8.57 4.32 -5.79
CA ILE A 4 9.30 4.18 -7.07
C ILE A 4 8.81 5.23 -8.08
N TYR A 5 7.50 5.40 -8.18
CA TYR A 5 6.90 6.40 -9.07
C TYR A 5 7.33 7.83 -8.70
N LEU A 6 7.25 8.17 -7.41
CA LEU A 6 7.68 9.48 -6.92
C LEU A 6 9.18 9.69 -7.12
N THR A 7 10.00 8.67 -6.88
CA THR A 7 11.45 8.76 -7.08
C THR A 7 11.80 8.96 -8.55
N ALA A 8 11.12 8.30 -9.47
CA ALA A 8 11.33 8.47 -10.90
C ALA A 8 11.10 9.91 -11.37
N ILE A 9 10.22 10.66 -10.68
CA ILE A 9 9.91 12.05 -10.99
C ILE A 9 10.83 13.03 -10.24
N LEU A 10 11.05 12.79 -8.93
CA LEU A 10 11.70 13.75 -8.04
C LEU A 10 13.23 13.57 -7.95
N ALA A 11 13.73 12.34 -8.09
CA ALA A 11 15.14 12.02 -7.93
C ALA A 11 15.50 10.77 -8.76
N PRO A 12 15.53 10.86 -10.10
CA PRO A 12 15.77 9.71 -10.98
C PRO A 12 17.09 8.99 -10.69
N GLU A 13 18.11 9.70 -10.22
CA GLU A 13 19.41 9.17 -9.85
C GLU A 13 19.36 8.22 -8.64
N LEU A 14 18.32 8.31 -7.80
CA LEU A 14 18.10 7.44 -6.63
C LEU A 14 17.12 6.30 -6.91
N LEU A 15 16.65 6.16 -8.14
CA LEU A 15 15.62 5.19 -8.50
C LEU A 15 16.04 3.74 -8.19
N GLY A 16 17.26 3.36 -8.55
CA GLY A 16 17.80 2.02 -8.28
C GLY A 16 17.85 1.71 -6.78
N PRO A 17 18.58 2.48 -5.96
CA PRO A 17 18.66 2.28 -4.53
C PRO A 17 17.29 2.27 -3.82
N ILE A 18 16.39 3.19 -4.18
CA ILE A 18 15.06 3.29 -3.56
C ILE A 18 14.15 2.13 -4.00
N ALA A 19 14.22 1.70 -5.26
CA ALA A 19 13.46 0.54 -5.72
C ALA A 19 13.85 -0.73 -4.97
N VAL A 20 15.15 -0.99 -4.83
CA VAL A 20 15.64 -2.14 -4.08
C VAL A 20 15.25 -2.04 -2.60
N ALA A 21 15.39 -0.88 -1.99
CA ALA A 21 14.95 -0.62 -0.63
C ALA A 21 13.46 -0.95 -0.46
N ALA A 22 12.60 -0.43 -1.33
CA ALA A 22 11.16 -0.64 -1.27
C ALA A 22 10.77 -2.12 -1.38
N TYR A 23 11.46 -2.90 -2.21
CA TYR A 23 11.22 -4.34 -2.30
C TYR A 23 11.76 -5.10 -1.09
N SER A 24 12.93 -4.73 -0.58
CA SER A 24 13.49 -5.33 0.64
C SER A 24 12.57 -5.15 1.84
N TYR A 25 11.89 -3.99 1.95
CA TYR A 25 10.93 -3.75 3.02
C TYR A 25 9.73 -4.67 2.94
N MET A 26 9.25 -5.02 1.75
CA MET A 26 8.13 -5.97 1.61
C MET A 26 8.46 -7.32 2.26
N ALA A 27 9.70 -7.78 2.13
CA ALA A 27 10.17 -9.00 2.77
C ALA A 27 10.30 -8.86 4.31
N LEU A 28 10.56 -7.64 4.80
CA LEU A 28 10.70 -7.36 6.23
C LEU A 28 9.37 -7.05 6.94
N VAL A 29 8.29 -6.80 6.21
CA VAL A 29 6.95 -6.53 6.76
C VAL A 29 6.52 -7.53 7.82
N PRO A 30 6.57 -8.86 7.59
CA PRO A 30 6.15 -9.85 8.59
C PRO A 30 7.00 -9.84 9.87
N VAL A 31 8.20 -9.26 9.81
CA VAL A 31 9.12 -9.17 10.96
C VAL A 31 8.93 -7.87 11.72
N ILE A 32 8.71 -6.75 11.01
CA ILE A 32 8.64 -5.41 11.61
C ILE A 32 7.24 -5.12 12.19
N GLN A 33 6.18 -5.48 11.49
CA GLN A 33 4.81 -5.12 11.89
C GLN A 33 4.34 -5.80 13.18
N PRO A 34 4.49 -7.13 13.38
CA PRO A 34 3.93 -7.80 14.56
C PRO A 34 4.45 -7.28 15.91
N PRO A 35 5.74 -6.99 16.09
CA PRO A 35 6.23 -6.38 17.33
C PRO A 35 5.59 -5.02 17.62
N ILE A 36 5.52 -4.16 16.62
CA ILE A 36 4.96 -2.81 16.75
C ILE A 36 3.48 -2.87 17.09
N MET A 37 2.73 -3.71 16.37
CA MET A 37 1.31 -3.93 16.63
C MET A 37 1.07 -4.47 18.04
N ARG A 38 1.92 -5.41 18.51
CA ARG A 38 1.82 -5.96 19.88
C ARG A 38 2.13 -4.93 20.95
N MET A 39 3.11 -4.08 20.73
CA MET A 39 3.47 -3.00 21.67
C MET A 39 2.36 -1.96 21.80
N LEU A 40 1.68 -1.65 20.69
CA LEU A 40 0.67 -0.60 20.64
C LEU A 40 -0.75 -1.09 20.92
N THR A 41 -1.01 -2.40 21.01
CA THR A 41 -2.36 -2.95 21.21
C THR A 41 -2.43 -3.88 22.40
N THR A 42 -3.54 -3.83 23.11
CA THR A 42 -3.86 -4.78 24.19
C THR A 42 -4.48 -6.07 23.64
N GLU A 43 -4.43 -7.16 24.40
CA GLU A 43 -5.07 -8.42 23.99
C GLU A 43 -6.59 -8.29 23.74
N LYS A 44 -7.24 -7.44 24.52
CA LYS A 44 -8.68 -7.16 24.36
C LYS A 44 -8.97 -6.49 23.03
N GLU A 45 -8.16 -5.51 22.64
CA GLU A 45 -8.28 -4.80 21.37
C GLU A 45 -8.02 -5.73 20.17
N ARG A 46 -7.06 -6.64 20.28
CA ARG A 46 -6.74 -7.61 19.22
C ARG A 46 -7.83 -8.65 18.97
N LYS A 47 -8.66 -8.93 19.98
CA LYS A 47 -9.79 -9.88 19.91
C LYS A 47 -11.09 -9.25 19.43
N ILE A 48 -11.12 -7.96 19.12
CA ILE A 48 -12.31 -7.29 18.60
C ILE A 48 -12.69 -7.92 17.25
N LYS A 49 -13.89 -8.51 17.19
CA LYS A 49 -14.50 -8.97 15.96
C LYS A 49 -15.29 -7.83 15.35
N MET A 50 -14.85 -7.35 14.19
CA MET A 50 -15.57 -6.32 13.46
C MET A 50 -16.86 -6.90 12.88
N ARG A 51 -17.97 -6.19 13.05
CA ARG A 51 -19.21 -6.49 12.37
C ARG A 51 -19.15 -5.99 10.94
N GLN A 52 -19.79 -6.71 10.05
CA GLN A 52 -19.97 -6.24 8.68
C GLN A 52 -20.77 -4.93 8.71
N LEU A 53 -20.22 -3.89 8.11
CA LEU A 53 -20.92 -2.63 7.93
C LEU A 53 -22.14 -2.84 7.03
N ARG A 54 -22.94 -1.80 6.79
CA ARG A 54 -24.12 -1.88 5.93
C ARG A 54 -23.80 -2.59 4.59
N PRO A 55 -24.72 -3.38 4.05
CA PRO A 55 -24.56 -3.92 2.71
C PRO A 55 -24.50 -2.75 1.70
N VAL A 56 -23.44 -2.70 0.90
CA VAL A 56 -23.22 -1.70 -0.14
C VAL A 56 -23.84 -2.18 -1.44
N SER A 57 -24.62 -1.33 -2.11
CA SER A 57 -25.24 -1.68 -3.37
C SER A 57 -24.20 -1.85 -4.50
N LYS A 58 -24.52 -2.65 -5.51
CA LYS A 58 -23.63 -2.85 -6.69
C LYS A 58 -23.34 -1.52 -7.40
N THR A 59 -24.32 -0.65 -7.48
CA THR A 59 -24.17 0.69 -8.09
C THR A 59 -23.19 1.56 -7.32
N GLU A 60 -23.26 1.57 -5.99
CA GLU A 60 -22.29 2.29 -5.15
C GLU A 60 -20.86 1.79 -5.36
N LYS A 61 -20.65 0.47 -5.45
CA LYS A 61 -19.35 -0.14 -5.71
C LYS A 61 -18.76 0.21 -7.07
N ILE A 62 -19.59 0.43 -8.08
CA ILE A 62 -19.18 0.83 -9.42
C ILE A 62 -18.93 2.34 -9.50
N LEU A 63 -19.82 3.15 -8.92
CA LEU A 63 -19.71 4.61 -8.96
C LEU A 63 -18.55 5.14 -8.11
N PHE A 64 -18.27 4.50 -6.97
CA PHE A 64 -17.20 4.95 -6.06
C PHE A 64 -15.84 5.09 -6.75
N PRO A 65 -15.31 4.07 -7.49
CA PRO A 65 -14.04 4.20 -8.20
C PRO A 65 -14.01 5.34 -9.20
N LEU A 66 -15.09 5.54 -9.94
CA LEU A 66 -15.18 6.59 -10.95
C LEU A 66 -15.14 7.98 -10.31
N ILE A 67 -15.97 8.21 -9.28
CA ILE A 67 -16.05 9.49 -8.58
C ILE A 67 -14.71 9.82 -7.92
N ILE A 68 -14.12 8.88 -7.20
CA ILE A 68 -12.84 9.08 -6.53
C ILE A 68 -11.72 9.36 -7.52
N THR A 69 -11.67 8.65 -8.65
CA THR A 69 -10.66 8.90 -9.68
C THR A 69 -10.77 10.32 -10.23
N VAL A 70 -11.98 10.79 -10.53
CA VAL A 70 -12.20 12.15 -11.04
C VAL A 70 -11.79 13.20 -10.00
N ILE A 71 -12.23 13.04 -8.75
CA ILE A 71 -11.89 13.99 -7.68
C ILE A 71 -10.38 14.08 -7.49
N ILE A 72 -9.69 12.93 -7.40
CA ILE A 72 -8.24 12.91 -7.17
C ILE A 72 -7.48 13.45 -8.40
N ALA A 73 -7.92 13.12 -9.61
CA ALA A 73 -7.30 13.63 -10.83
C ALA A 73 -7.40 15.16 -10.95
N LEU A 74 -8.48 15.74 -10.45
CA LEU A 74 -8.67 17.21 -10.43
C LEU A 74 -7.85 17.89 -9.32
N LEU A 75 -7.75 17.26 -8.15
CA LEU A 75 -7.03 17.83 -7.00
C LEU A 75 -5.52 17.61 -7.07
N LEU A 76 -5.11 16.44 -7.53
CA LEU A 76 -3.71 15.97 -7.57
C LEU A 76 -3.44 15.25 -8.90
N PRO A 77 -3.22 16.00 -10.01
CA PRO A 77 -2.98 15.39 -11.32
C PRO A 77 -1.84 14.39 -11.37
N SER A 78 -0.78 14.62 -10.57
CA SER A 78 0.38 13.72 -10.47
C SER A 78 0.04 12.35 -9.85
N ALA A 79 -1.00 12.24 -9.05
CA ALA A 79 -1.47 10.98 -8.46
C ALA A 79 -2.47 10.23 -9.36
N ALA A 80 -2.98 10.87 -10.40
CA ALA A 80 -4.02 10.31 -11.27
C ALA A 80 -3.66 8.96 -11.88
N PRO A 81 -2.44 8.69 -12.41
CA PRO A 81 -2.10 7.39 -12.96
C PRO A 81 -2.14 6.27 -11.90
N LEU A 82 -1.64 6.54 -10.70
CA LEU A 82 -1.58 5.57 -9.61
C LEU A 82 -2.97 5.22 -9.10
N VAL A 83 -3.76 6.24 -8.79
CA VAL A 83 -5.13 6.05 -8.29
C VAL A 83 -6.05 5.52 -9.38
N GLY A 84 -5.87 5.97 -10.62
CA GLY A 84 -6.62 5.48 -11.78
C GLY A 84 -6.42 3.98 -11.99
N CYS A 85 -5.19 3.48 -11.95
CA CYS A 85 -4.90 2.05 -12.05
C CYS A 85 -5.53 1.25 -10.90
N LEU A 86 -5.46 1.75 -9.66
CA LEU A 86 -6.07 1.11 -8.50
C LEU A 86 -7.60 1.04 -8.65
N MET A 87 -8.22 2.15 -9.02
CA MET A 87 -9.67 2.23 -9.17
C MET A 87 -10.19 1.48 -10.40
N LEU A 88 -9.40 1.42 -11.48
CA LEU A 88 -9.69 0.56 -12.63
C LEU A 88 -9.72 -0.91 -12.22
N GLY A 89 -8.75 -1.38 -11.45
CA GLY A 89 -8.73 -2.75 -10.93
C GLY A 89 -9.95 -3.06 -10.06
N ASN A 90 -10.34 -2.12 -9.20
CA ASN A 90 -11.56 -2.25 -8.38
C ASN A 90 -12.83 -2.27 -9.25
N LEU A 91 -12.91 -1.40 -10.26
CA LEU A 91 -14.02 -1.38 -11.21
C LEU A 91 -14.15 -2.70 -11.98
N MET A 92 -13.03 -3.24 -12.49
CA MET A 92 -13.00 -4.53 -13.18
C MET A 92 -13.51 -5.67 -12.29
N LYS A 93 -13.19 -5.64 -11.01
CA LYS A 93 -13.63 -6.64 -10.03
C LYS A 93 -15.12 -6.53 -9.73
N GLU A 94 -15.64 -5.32 -9.54
CA GLU A 94 -17.01 -5.11 -9.05
C GLU A 94 -18.06 -5.05 -10.16
N CYS A 95 -17.68 -4.74 -11.42
CA CYS A 95 -18.63 -4.68 -12.54
C CYS A 95 -19.22 -6.07 -12.91
N GLY A 96 -18.43 -7.14 -12.73
CA GLY A 96 -18.84 -8.52 -13.03
C GLY A 96 -19.02 -8.85 -14.51
N VAL A 97 -18.57 -7.96 -15.42
CA VAL A 97 -18.66 -8.16 -16.88
C VAL A 97 -17.33 -8.67 -17.44
N VAL A 98 -16.23 -8.31 -16.80
CA VAL A 98 -14.87 -8.59 -17.26
C VAL A 98 -14.09 -9.51 -16.30
N ASP A 99 -14.76 -10.47 -15.67
CA ASP A 99 -14.17 -11.36 -14.66
C ASP A 99 -12.91 -12.09 -15.16
N ARG A 100 -12.94 -12.53 -16.43
CA ARG A 100 -11.78 -13.19 -17.05
C ARG A 100 -10.59 -12.24 -17.13
N LEU A 101 -10.80 -11.01 -17.60
CA LEU A 101 -9.75 -9.98 -17.69
C LEU A 101 -9.25 -9.58 -16.29
N SER A 102 -10.15 -9.43 -15.33
CA SER A 102 -9.80 -9.15 -13.94
C SER A 102 -8.87 -10.22 -13.37
N LYS A 103 -9.16 -11.50 -13.60
CA LYS A 103 -8.29 -12.62 -13.20
C LYS A 103 -6.93 -12.57 -13.90
N THR A 104 -6.91 -12.33 -15.21
CA THR A 104 -5.65 -12.22 -15.97
C THR A 104 -4.78 -11.07 -15.48
N VAL A 105 -5.38 -9.91 -15.16
CA VAL A 105 -4.62 -8.78 -14.60
C VAL A 105 -4.06 -9.11 -13.22
N GLN A 106 -4.83 -9.80 -12.38
CA GLN A 106 -4.40 -10.14 -11.02
C GLN A 106 -3.33 -11.23 -10.95
N ASN A 107 -3.24 -12.10 -11.94
CA ASN A 107 -2.31 -13.23 -11.93
C ASN A 107 -1.24 -13.08 -13.02
N GLU A 108 -1.61 -13.26 -14.28
CA GLU A 108 -0.66 -13.38 -15.39
C GLU A 108 0.05 -12.05 -15.67
N LEU A 109 -0.71 -10.96 -15.82
CA LEU A 109 -0.12 -9.64 -16.09
C LEU A 109 0.72 -9.17 -14.90
N MET A 110 0.26 -9.37 -13.68
CA MET A 110 1.00 -9.04 -12.48
C MET A 110 2.33 -9.79 -12.43
N ASN A 111 2.35 -11.10 -12.72
CA ASN A 111 3.56 -11.90 -12.75
C ASN A 111 4.54 -11.41 -13.83
N ILE A 112 4.06 -11.10 -15.04
CA ILE A 112 4.88 -10.56 -16.13
C ILE A 112 5.50 -9.21 -15.71
N VAL A 113 4.70 -8.31 -15.18
CA VAL A 113 5.18 -6.98 -14.71
C VAL A 113 6.21 -7.14 -13.59
N VAL A 114 6.00 -8.07 -12.64
CA VAL A 114 6.95 -8.33 -11.55
C VAL A 114 8.28 -8.87 -12.08
N ILE A 115 8.25 -9.75 -13.09
CA ILE A 115 9.49 -10.27 -13.74
C ILE A 115 10.26 -9.11 -14.38
N PHE A 116 9.63 -8.30 -15.21
CA PHE A 116 10.30 -7.15 -15.86
C PHE A 116 10.81 -6.12 -14.86
N LEU A 117 10.03 -5.86 -13.83
CA LEU A 117 10.42 -4.95 -12.76
C LEU A 117 11.62 -5.50 -11.98
N GLY A 118 11.62 -6.79 -11.66
CA GLY A 118 12.75 -7.45 -10.99
C GLY A 118 14.03 -7.43 -11.84
N LEU A 119 13.92 -7.69 -13.14
CA LEU A 119 15.03 -7.60 -14.06
C LEU A 119 15.58 -6.17 -14.18
N THR A 120 14.70 -5.19 -14.34
CA THR A 120 15.09 -3.78 -14.48
C THR A 120 15.75 -3.28 -13.20
N VAL A 121 15.15 -3.53 -12.04
CA VAL A 121 15.71 -3.13 -10.74
C VAL A 121 17.01 -3.89 -10.46
N GLY A 122 17.07 -5.19 -10.75
CA GLY A 122 18.28 -5.99 -10.59
C GLY A 122 19.42 -5.49 -11.46
N ALA A 123 19.14 -5.06 -12.69
CA ALA A 123 20.16 -4.50 -13.59
C ALA A 123 20.74 -3.16 -13.08
N THR A 124 20.01 -2.41 -12.25
CA THR A 124 20.51 -1.17 -11.63
C THR A 124 21.26 -1.42 -10.31
N ALA A 125 21.25 -2.64 -9.80
CA ALA A 125 21.86 -3.01 -8.54
C ALA A 125 23.40 -3.22 -8.72
N THR A 126 24.16 -2.14 -8.70
CA THR A 126 25.64 -2.18 -8.70
C THR A 126 26.18 -2.15 -7.26
N ALA A 127 27.36 -2.76 -7.05
CA ALA A 127 28.00 -2.74 -5.73
C ALA A 127 28.25 -1.31 -5.22
N GLU A 128 28.63 -0.40 -6.12
CA GLU A 128 28.85 1.02 -5.79
C GLU A 128 27.55 1.71 -5.33
N ALA A 129 26.43 1.41 -5.97
CA ALA A 129 25.14 1.97 -5.57
C ALA A 129 24.67 1.43 -4.20
N PHE A 130 24.98 0.16 -3.90
CA PHE A 130 24.55 -0.49 -2.65
C PHE A 130 25.42 -0.17 -1.45
N LEU A 131 26.74 -0.14 -1.63
CA LEU A 131 27.71 0.09 -0.56
C LEU A 131 27.92 1.59 -0.26
N ASN A 132 27.21 2.46 -0.94
CA ASN A 132 27.26 3.89 -0.66
C ASN A 132 26.59 4.18 0.69
N PRO A 133 27.23 4.95 1.59
CA PRO A 133 26.64 5.37 2.87
C PRO A 133 25.25 6.00 2.73
N ARG A 134 25.01 6.71 1.63
CA ARG A 134 23.72 7.33 1.33
C ARG A 134 22.61 6.28 1.14
N THR A 135 22.91 5.20 0.45
CA THR A 135 21.95 4.08 0.24
C THR A 135 21.67 3.35 1.54
N LEU A 136 22.68 3.08 2.36
CA LEU A 136 22.51 2.49 3.67
C LEU A 136 21.64 3.36 4.58
N PHE A 137 21.85 4.67 4.53
CA PHE A 137 21.00 5.63 5.27
C PHE A 137 19.55 5.59 4.79
N ILE A 138 19.31 5.52 3.47
CA ILE A 138 17.96 5.38 2.89
C ILE A 138 17.30 4.08 3.37
N LEU A 139 18.04 2.97 3.44
CA LEU A 139 17.53 1.70 3.96
C LEU A 139 17.07 1.82 5.42
N VAL A 140 17.91 2.37 6.28
CA VAL A 140 17.57 2.56 7.70
C VAL A 140 16.37 3.49 7.86
N LEU A 141 16.39 4.62 7.14
CA LEU A 141 15.29 5.60 7.18
C LEU A 141 13.96 4.97 6.72
N GLY A 142 14.00 4.13 5.71
CA GLY A 142 12.82 3.44 5.21
C GLY A 142 12.24 2.44 6.22
N VAL A 143 13.08 1.69 6.94
CA VAL A 143 12.62 0.80 8.02
C VAL A 143 11.92 1.61 9.12
N ILE A 144 12.52 2.75 9.51
CA ILE A 144 11.94 3.64 10.52
C ILE A 144 10.61 4.23 10.01
N ALA A 145 10.57 4.70 8.77
CA ALA A 145 9.35 5.24 8.18
C ALA A 145 8.23 4.17 8.11
N PHE A 146 8.58 2.94 7.79
CA PHE A 146 7.64 1.82 7.77
C PHE A 146 7.10 1.49 9.16
N ALA A 147 7.97 1.49 10.16
CA ALA A 147 7.60 1.30 11.57
C ALA A 147 6.66 2.43 12.05
N MET A 148 6.97 3.67 11.71
CA MET A 148 6.13 4.83 12.02
C MET A 148 4.77 4.77 11.30
N GLY A 149 4.74 4.34 10.03
CA GLY A 149 3.51 4.15 9.29
C GLY A 149 2.59 3.12 9.94
N THR A 150 3.15 1.97 10.35
CA THR A 150 2.42 0.94 11.09
C THR A 150 1.89 1.46 12.42
N ALA A 151 2.73 2.18 13.17
CA ALA A 151 2.32 2.79 14.44
C ALA A 151 1.20 3.82 14.24
N GLY A 152 1.32 4.67 13.20
CA GLY A 152 0.32 5.66 12.85
C GLY A 152 -1.04 5.05 12.50
N GLY A 153 -1.05 3.97 11.70
CA GLY A 153 -2.27 3.24 11.36
C GLY A 153 -2.97 2.66 12.60
N VAL A 154 -2.22 1.99 13.46
CA VAL A 154 -2.75 1.44 14.73
C VAL A 154 -3.29 2.54 15.64
N LEU A 155 -2.57 3.67 15.77
CA LEU A 155 -3.02 4.81 16.56
C LEU A 155 -4.27 5.45 15.98
N LEU A 156 -4.34 5.61 14.66
CA LEU A 156 -5.55 6.11 13.99
C LEU A 156 -6.77 5.25 14.29
N ALA A 157 -6.63 3.92 14.18
CA ALA A 157 -7.71 3.00 14.51
C ALA A 157 -8.13 3.09 15.99
N LYS A 158 -7.19 3.33 16.92
CA LYS A 158 -7.49 3.60 18.33
C LYS A 158 -8.24 4.90 18.53
N VAL A 159 -7.84 5.97 17.85
CA VAL A 159 -8.54 7.26 17.87
C VAL A 159 -9.97 7.10 17.35
N MET A 160 -10.15 6.37 16.25
CA MET A 160 -11.48 6.05 15.74
C MET A 160 -12.32 5.27 16.76
N ASN A 161 -11.73 4.32 17.47
CA ASN A 161 -12.40 3.57 18.54
C ASN A 161 -12.78 4.44 19.75
N PHE A 162 -12.02 5.48 20.02
CA PHE A 162 -12.35 6.44 21.09
C PHE A 162 -13.63 7.23 20.78
N PHE A 163 -13.83 7.57 19.51
CA PHE A 163 -15.06 8.25 19.05
C PHE A 163 -16.21 7.29 18.75
N SER A 164 -15.94 5.99 18.60
CA SER A 164 -16.95 4.99 18.30
C SER A 164 -17.62 4.46 19.57
N LYS A 165 -18.95 4.59 19.66
CA LYS A 165 -19.75 4.12 20.79
C LYS A 165 -20.27 2.69 20.54
N GLY A 166 -20.18 1.83 21.55
CA GLY A 166 -20.82 0.51 21.57
C GLY A 166 -20.10 -0.56 20.73
N ASP A 167 -20.86 -1.35 19.99
CA ASP A 167 -20.45 -2.56 19.27
C ASP A 167 -19.71 -2.28 17.93
N ASN A 168 -19.59 -1.01 17.52
CA ASN A 168 -18.96 -0.61 16.25
C ASN A 168 -17.44 -0.38 16.37
N LYS A 169 -16.78 -1.07 17.28
CA LYS A 169 -15.34 -0.94 17.45
C LYS A 169 -14.57 -1.60 16.31
N ILE A 170 -13.57 -0.88 15.83
CA ILE A 170 -12.63 -1.35 14.80
C ILE A 170 -11.48 -2.09 15.48
N ASN A 171 -11.05 -3.20 14.88
CA ASN A 171 -9.86 -3.88 15.36
C ASN A 171 -8.62 -3.04 14.98
N PRO A 172 -7.79 -2.58 15.94
CA PRO A 172 -6.64 -1.74 15.64
C PRO A 172 -5.57 -2.41 14.76
N LEU A 173 -5.63 -3.74 14.59
CA LEU A 173 -4.70 -4.46 13.70
C LEU A 173 -4.98 -4.23 12.21
N ILE A 174 -6.06 -3.54 11.85
CA ILE A 174 -6.41 -3.21 10.46
C ILE A 174 -5.74 -1.91 9.98
N GLY A 175 -5.22 -1.12 10.91
CA GLY A 175 -4.60 0.17 10.65
C GLY A 175 -3.22 0.14 10.01
#